data_979d0a2d7b509f95abd216f772b1e1e8
#
_entry.id   979d0a2d7b509f95abd216f772b1e1e8
#
_cell.length_a   1.000
_cell.length_b   1.000
_cell.length_c   1.000
_cell.angle_alpha   90.00
_cell.angle_beta   90.00
_cell.angle_gamma   90.00
#
_symmetry.space_group_name_H-M   'P 1'
#
loop_
_entity.id
_entity.type
_entity.pdbx_description
1 polymer ?
#
loop_
_entity_poly.entity_id
_entity_poly.type
_entity_poly.pdbx_seq_one_letter_code
_entity_poly.pdbx_strand_id
1 'polypeptide(L)'
;MNFYDVSVMNEVFRQKDGEEAAQATATFQKKERMGIKKRIKAFKKYHGLSSEDVLFFDTSKFLVEKAKQEDFIVMGRFADAILTNNHIPHISIFITAPEKRRVQRFLEINKDVTPNQAKKWIESEDKRHLKTYKFYTGRKWSKASNYDICINSASYGIKGSIELIIRMLQLDDRVKQLIE
;
A
#
# COMPACT_ATOMS: atom_id res chain seq x y z
N MET A 1 -3.54 -9.58 -16.60
CA MET A 1 -2.89 -8.60 -15.69
C MET A 1 -3.03 -9.10 -14.28
N ASN A 2 -1.92 -9.25 -13.55
CA ASN A 2 -1.90 -9.71 -12.16
C ASN A 2 -2.21 -8.58 -11.18
N PHE A 3 -2.73 -8.93 -10.00
CA PHE A 3 -3.05 -7.98 -8.94
C PHE A 3 -2.28 -8.32 -7.67
N TYR A 4 -1.53 -7.35 -7.15
CA TYR A 4 -0.71 -7.49 -5.95
C TYR A 4 -1.19 -6.54 -4.86
N ASP A 5 -1.84 -7.07 -3.85
CA ASP A 5 -2.13 -6.35 -2.61
C ASP A 5 -1.21 -6.81 -1.47
N VAL A 6 -1.48 -6.31 -0.28
CA VAL A 6 -0.72 -6.66 0.92
C VAL A 6 -0.77 -8.16 1.22
N SER A 7 -1.90 -8.83 0.99
CA SER A 7 -2.07 -10.25 1.31
C SER A 7 -1.33 -11.14 0.32
N VAL A 8 -1.47 -10.85 -0.97
CA VAL A 8 -0.78 -11.58 -2.04
C VAL A 8 0.74 -11.42 -1.92
N MET A 9 1.23 -10.21 -1.67
CA MET A 9 2.67 -9.97 -1.49
C MET A 9 3.22 -10.66 -0.24
N ASN A 10 2.46 -10.69 0.85
CA ASN A 10 2.85 -11.44 2.04
C ASN A 10 2.98 -12.94 1.77
N GLU A 11 2.11 -13.50 0.95
CA GLU A 11 2.17 -14.90 0.57
C GLU A 11 3.37 -15.21 -0.32
N VAL A 12 3.66 -14.34 -1.29
CA VAL A 12 4.86 -14.45 -2.13
C VAL A 12 6.13 -14.41 -1.29
N PHE A 13 6.22 -13.51 -0.31
CA PHE A 13 7.38 -13.44 0.59
C PHE A 13 7.49 -14.67 1.50
N ARG A 14 6.35 -15.23 1.96
CA ARG A 14 6.35 -16.51 2.71
C ARG A 14 6.93 -17.67 1.91
N GLN A 15 6.59 -17.75 0.63
CA GLN A 15 7.07 -18.83 -0.24
C GLN A 15 8.56 -18.71 -0.57
N LYS A 16 9.11 -17.47 -0.67
CA LYS A 16 10.53 -17.23 -0.98
C LYS A 16 11.47 -17.45 0.20
N ASP A 17 11.09 -17.03 1.41
CA ASP A 17 11.98 -16.95 2.57
C ASP A 17 11.55 -17.82 3.75
N GLY A 18 10.51 -18.64 3.58
CA GLY A 18 9.94 -19.50 4.63
C GLY A 18 9.16 -18.69 5.69
N GLU A 19 8.73 -19.37 6.77
CA GLU A 19 7.89 -18.80 7.84
C GLU A 19 8.46 -17.55 8.54
N GLU A 20 9.74 -17.27 8.36
CA GLU A 20 10.42 -16.18 9.05
C GLU A 20 10.12 -14.79 8.49
N ALA A 21 9.99 -14.65 7.18
CA ALA A 21 9.58 -13.38 6.56
C ALA A 21 8.09 -13.09 6.79
N ALA A 22 7.29 -14.15 6.87
CA ALA A 22 5.87 -14.05 7.20
C ALA A 22 5.60 -13.53 8.62
N GLN A 23 6.46 -13.88 9.58
CA GLN A 23 6.36 -13.34 10.95
C GLN A 23 6.72 -11.84 10.98
N ALA A 24 7.60 -11.37 10.13
CA ALA A 24 7.91 -9.94 10.00
C ALA A 24 6.67 -9.14 9.55
N THR A 25 5.89 -9.68 8.62
CA THR A 25 4.66 -9.05 8.09
C THR A 25 3.47 -9.13 9.03
N ALA A 26 3.28 -10.25 9.72
CA ALA A 26 2.24 -10.40 10.76
C ALA A 26 2.52 -9.50 11.98
N THR A 27 3.80 -9.24 12.26
CA THR A 27 4.24 -8.35 13.34
C THR A 27 3.94 -6.88 13.02
N PHE A 28 3.85 -6.51 11.74
CA PHE A 28 3.46 -5.19 11.30
C PHE A 28 2.04 -4.80 11.79
N GLN A 29 1.13 -5.76 11.81
CA GLN A 29 -0.24 -5.56 12.30
C GLN A 29 -0.35 -5.63 13.84
N LYS A 30 0.65 -6.14 14.55
CA LYS A 30 0.62 -6.43 16.01
C LYS A 30 1.56 -5.56 16.86
N LYS A 31 2.11 -4.47 16.32
CA LYS A 31 3.30 -3.75 16.84
C LYS A 31 3.12 -2.87 18.07
N GLU A 32 1.95 -2.70 18.64
CA GLU A 32 1.80 -1.84 19.83
C GLU A 32 2.31 -2.43 21.17
N ARG A 33 2.69 -3.72 21.22
CA ARG A 33 3.05 -4.39 22.50
C ARG A 33 4.30 -5.29 22.46
N MET A 34 5.25 -5.06 21.56
CA MET A 34 6.49 -5.86 21.60
C MET A 34 7.47 -5.35 22.66
N GLY A 35 7.74 -6.18 23.67
CA GLY A 35 8.74 -5.89 24.70
C GLY A 35 10.17 -5.73 24.15
N ILE A 36 11.00 -4.94 24.86
CA ILE A 36 12.36 -4.55 24.49
C ILE A 36 13.23 -5.75 24.05
N LYS A 37 13.12 -6.90 24.71
CA LYS A 37 13.90 -8.13 24.36
C LYS A 37 13.61 -8.64 22.94
N LYS A 38 12.36 -8.59 22.47
CA LYS A 38 11.99 -8.99 21.10
C LYS A 38 12.51 -8.00 20.06
N ARG A 39 12.52 -6.70 20.37
CA ARG A 39 13.08 -5.65 19.50
C ARG A 39 14.59 -5.82 19.31
N ILE A 40 15.33 -6.14 20.40
CA ILE A 40 16.78 -6.39 20.34
C ILE A 40 17.09 -7.65 19.53
N LYS A 41 16.28 -8.72 19.65
CA LYS A 41 16.47 -9.95 18.87
C LYS A 41 16.22 -9.72 17.37
N ALA A 42 15.18 -8.97 17.01
CA ALA A 42 14.91 -8.60 15.61
C ALA A 42 16.02 -7.70 15.05
N PHE A 43 16.51 -6.73 15.81
CA PHE A 43 17.63 -5.86 15.42
C PHE A 43 18.92 -6.66 15.09
N LYS A 44 19.27 -7.63 15.94
CA LYS A 44 20.44 -8.50 15.69
C LYS A 44 20.29 -9.40 14.47
N LYS A 45 19.07 -9.90 14.21
CA LYS A 45 18.77 -10.81 13.09
C LYS A 45 18.92 -10.13 11.72
N TYR A 46 18.55 -8.87 11.61
CA TYR A 46 18.57 -8.13 10.33
C TYR A 46 19.72 -7.12 10.24
N HIS A 47 20.84 -7.38 10.88
CA HIS A 47 22.04 -6.51 10.84
C HIS A 47 21.74 -5.04 11.15
N GLY A 48 20.81 -4.78 12.04
CA GLY A 48 20.41 -3.42 12.44
C GLY A 48 19.21 -2.84 11.70
N LEU A 49 18.73 -3.49 10.63
CA LEU A 49 17.50 -3.09 9.96
C LEU A 49 16.25 -3.47 10.80
N SER A 50 15.24 -2.64 10.75
CA SER A 50 13.94 -3.00 11.31
C SER A 50 13.22 -3.98 10.37
N SER A 51 12.25 -4.73 10.88
CA SER A 51 11.41 -5.58 10.03
C SER A 51 10.63 -4.77 8.97
N GLU A 52 10.41 -3.48 9.21
CA GLU A 52 9.79 -2.56 8.27
C GLU A 52 10.74 -2.21 7.12
N ASP A 53 12.02 -2.00 7.43
CA ASP A 53 13.04 -1.73 6.41
C ASP A 53 13.23 -2.94 5.50
N VAL A 54 13.34 -4.15 6.07
CA VAL A 54 13.43 -5.40 5.30
C VAL A 54 12.23 -5.54 4.37
N LEU A 55 11.02 -5.35 4.89
CA LEU A 55 9.81 -5.44 4.09
C LEU A 55 9.77 -4.39 2.97
N PHE A 56 10.25 -3.17 3.20
CA PHE A 56 10.33 -2.14 2.17
C PHE A 56 11.31 -2.55 1.05
N PHE A 57 12.50 -3.04 1.39
CA PHE A 57 13.49 -3.49 0.42
C PHE A 57 13.03 -4.71 -0.37
N ASP A 58 12.43 -5.71 0.28
CA ASP A 58 11.90 -6.90 -0.39
C ASP A 58 10.74 -6.53 -1.34
N THR A 59 9.85 -5.64 -0.90
CA THR A 59 8.79 -5.09 -1.76
C THR A 59 9.36 -4.35 -2.96
N SER A 60 10.38 -3.51 -2.75
CA SER A 60 11.02 -2.77 -3.84
C SER A 60 11.63 -3.70 -4.86
N LYS A 61 12.42 -4.68 -4.40
CA LYS A 61 13.03 -5.68 -5.28
C LYS A 61 11.98 -6.46 -6.06
N PHE A 62 10.94 -6.95 -5.38
CA PHE A 62 9.85 -7.70 -6.00
C PHE A 62 9.15 -6.91 -7.11
N LEU A 63 8.75 -5.65 -6.83
CA LEU A 63 8.03 -4.83 -7.80
C LEU A 63 8.90 -4.49 -9.03
N VAL A 64 10.18 -4.19 -8.82
CA VAL A 64 11.12 -3.92 -9.91
C VAL A 64 11.36 -5.15 -10.79
N GLU A 65 11.49 -6.34 -10.18
CA GLU A 65 11.63 -7.59 -10.93
C GLU A 65 10.36 -7.94 -11.72
N LYS A 66 9.19 -7.76 -11.09
CA LYS A 66 7.91 -8.03 -11.75
C LYS A 66 7.63 -7.07 -12.91
N ALA A 67 7.95 -5.81 -12.77
CA ALA A 67 7.76 -4.81 -13.83
C ALA A 67 8.58 -5.09 -15.11
N LYS A 68 9.62 -5.93 -15.02
CA LYS A 68 10.39 -6.39 -16.19
C LYS A 68 9.76 -7.59 -16.90
N GLN A 69 8.80 -8.25 -16.27
CA GLN A 69 8.25 -9.52 -16.71
C GLN A 69 6.80 -9.44 -17.15
N GLU A 70 6.03 -8.51 -16.56
CA GLU A 70 4.59 -8.46 -16.73
C GLU A 70 3.99 -7.11 -16.38
N ASP A 71 2.82 -6.82 -16.94
CA ASP A 71 1.95 -5.73 -16.50
C ASP A 71 1.14 -6.19 -15.29
N PHE A 72 1.04 -5.35 -14.27
CA PHE A 72 0.32 -5.66 -13.05
C PHE A 72 -0.35 -4.44 -12.42
N ILE A 73 -1.31 -4.71 -11.55
CA ILE A 73 -1.90 -3.73 -10.65
C ILE A 73 -1.36 -3.99 -9.25
N VAL A 74 -0.88 -2.96 -8.57
CA VAL A 74 -0.43 -3.06 -7.19
C VAL A 74 -1.17 -2.07 -6.30
N MET A 75 -1.57 -2.51 -5.10
CA MET A 75 -2.24 -1.67 -4.13
C MET A 75 -1.38 -1.40 -2.89
N GLY A 76 -1.03 -0.14 -2.69
CA GLY A 76 -0.25 0.34 -1.54
C GLY A 76 1.25 0.01 -1.63
N ARG A 77 1.88 -0.29 -0.49
CA ARG A 77 3.28 -0.72 -0.38
C ARG A 77 4.31 0.27 -0.96
N PHE A 78 3.98 1.56 -0.99
CA PHE A 78 4.85 2.60 -1.56
C PHE A 78 5.17 2.39 -3.04
N ALA A 79 4.34 1.62 -3.76
CA ALA A 79 4.61 1.20 -5.12
C ALA A 79 4.82 2.39 -6.07
N ASP A 80 4.01 3.43 -5.94
CA ASP A 80 4.15 4.68 -6.69
C ASP A 80 5.55 5.29 -6.56
N ALA A 81 6.08 5.37 -5.35
CA ALA A 81 7.42 5.91 -5.10
C ALA A 81 8.52 4.95 -5.54
N ILE A 82 8.34 3.64 -5.32
CA ILE A 82 9.30 2.62 -5.74
C ILE A 82 9.45 2.63 -7.26
N LEU A 83 8.34 2.60 -8.00
CA LEU A 83 8.35 2.59 -9.46
C LEU A 83 8.92 3.90 -10.03
N THR A 84 8.52 5.06 -9.48
CA THR A 84 9.10 6.37 -9.84
C THR A 84 10.61 6.41 -9.65
N ASN A 85 11.10 5.99 -8.48
CA ASN A 85 12.53 6.04 -8.16
C ASN A 85 13.37 5.10 -9.02
N ASN A 86 12.76 4.04 -9.55
CA ASN A 86 13.42 3.10 -10.46
C ASN A 86 13.15 3.41 -11.94
N HIS A 87 12.56 4.56 -12.26
CA HIS A 87 12.23 5.00 -13.62
C HIS A 87 11.36 4.00 -14.40
N ILE A 88 10.50 3.27 -13.71
CA ILE A 88 9.57 2.31 -14.30
C ILE A 88 8.28 3.04 -14.67
N PRO A 89 7.85 3.01 -15.95
CA PRO A 89 6.58 3.60 -16.37
C PRO A 89 5.41 3.00 -15.58
N HIS A 90 4.55 3.86 -15.04
CA HIS A 90 3.37 3.43 -14.29
C HIS A 90 2.33 4.55 -14.24
N ILE A 91 1.11 4.21 -13.87
CA ILE A 91 0.04 5.16 -13.59
C ILE A 91 -0.31 5.06 -12.11
N SER A 92 -0.15 6.15 -11.40
CA SER A 92 -0.39 6.25 -9.97
C SER A 92 -1.77 6.84 -9.68
N ILE A 93 -2.59 6.11 -8.90
CA ILE A 93 -3.97 6.49 -8.58
C ILE A 93 -4.13 6.64 -7.08
N PHE A 94 -4.58 7.79 -6.62
CA PHE A 94 -4.92 8.05 -5.23
C PHE A 94 -6.44 8.08 -5.04
N ILE A 95 -6.97 7.12 -4.26
CA ILE A 95 -8.39 7.05 -3.94
C ILE A 95 -8.61 7.60 -2.54
N THR A 96 -9.48 8.59 -2.44
CA THR A 96 -9.82 9.24 -1.17
C THR A 96 -11.32 9.25 -0.93
N ALA A 97 -11.73 9.52 0.31
CA ALA A 97 -13.09 9.83 0.70
C ALA A 97 -13.11 10.63 2.01
N PRO A 98 -14.13 11.48 2.25
CA PRO A 98 -14.33 12.15 3.53
C PRO A 98 -14.42 11.17 4.70
N GLU A 99 -13.89 11.56 5.88
CA GLU A 99 -13.86 10.72 7.07
C GLU A 99 -15.20 10.05 7.38
N LYS A 100 -16.29 10.82 7.34
CA LYS A 100 -17.65 10.30 7.61
C LYS A 100 -18.01 9.10 6.71
N ARG A 101 -17.66 9.17 5.42
CA ARG A 101 -17.95 8.07 4.47
C ARG A 101 -17.03 6.88 4.70
N ARG A 102 -15.78 7.12 5.08
CA ARG A 102 -14.81 6.07 5.43
C ARG A 102 -15.25 5.32 6.70
N VAL A 103 -15.72 6.05 7.73
CA VAL A 103 -16.28 5.46 8.96
C VAL A 103 -17.51 4.61 8.63
N GLN A 104 -18.45 5.14 7.84
CA GLN A 104 -19.62 4.39 7.41
C GLN A 104 -19.22 3.08 6.71
N ARG A 105 -18.30 3.14 5.75
CA ARG A 105 -17.82 1.95 5.02
C ARG A 105 -17.13 0.95 5.94
N PHE A 106 -16.37 1.41 6.91
CA PHE A 106 -15.71 0.55 7.90
C PHE A 106 -16.72 -0.21 8.74
N LEU A 107 -17.83 0.43 9.18
CA LEU A 107 -18.90 -0.18 9.96
C LEU A 107 -19.77 -1.16 9.14
N GLU A 108 -19.88 -0.95 7.84
CA GLU A 108 -20.56 -1.92 6.96
C GLU A 108 -19.85 -3.28 6.94
N ILE A 109 -18.53 -3.26 7.04
CA ILE A 109 -17.66 -4.45 6.99
C ILE A 109 -17.47 -5.06 8.39
N ASN A 110 -17.34 -4.21 9.42
CA ASN A 110 -17.01 -4.61 10.80
C ASN A 110 -18.21 -4.33 11.71
N LYS A 111 -19.07 -5.30 11.87
CA LYS A 111 -20.36 -5.16 12.59
C LYS A 111 -20.23 -4.97 14.11
N ASP A 112 -19.13 -5.47 14.70
CA ASP A 112 -18.91 -5.45 16.15
C ASP A 112 -18.15 -4.21 16.64
N VAL A 113 -18.02 -3.18 15.79
CA VAL A 113 -17.24 -1.95 16.09
C VAL A 113 -18.18 -0.75 16.22
N THR A 114 -17.98 0.06 17.26
CA THR A 114 -18.73 1.31 17.42
C THR A 114 -18.21 2.42 16.48
N PRO A 115 -19.03 3.43 16.13
CA PRO A 115 -18.60 4.54 15.27
C PRO A 115 -17.37 5.28 15.80
N ASN A 116 -17.26 5.44 17.13
CA ASN A 116 -16.12 6.12 17.75
C ASN A 116 -14.84 5.28 17.65
N GLN A 117 -14.94 3.96 17.83
CA GLN A 117 -13.81 3.05 17.62
C GLN A 117 -13.36 3.03 16.15
N ALA A 118 -14.30 2.99 15.22
CA ALA A 118 -14.01 3.05 13.79
C ALA A 118 -13.27 4.35 13.41
N LYS A 119 -13.75 5.49 13.90
CA LYS A 119 -13.10 6.79 13.69
C LYS A 119 -11.66 6.80 14.22
N LYS A 120 -11.46 6.41 15.48
CA LYS A 120 -10.12 6.35 16.10
C LYS A 120 -9.18 5.42 15.34
N TRP A 121 -9.68 4.30 14.87
CA TRP A 121 -8.90 3.36 14.08
C TRP A 121 -8.46 3.99 12.75
N ILE A 122 -9.37 4.61 12.01
CA ILE A 122 -9.08 5.28 10.74
C ILE A 122 -8.06 6.41 10.93
N GLU A 123 -8.23 7.25 11.95
CA GLU A 123 -7.27 8.32 12.25
C GLU A 123 -5.88 7.78 12.59
N SER A 124 -5.81 6.69 13.34
CA SER A 124 -4.55 6.02 13.69
C SER A 124 -3.84 5.47 12.46
N GLU A 125 -4.59 4.80 11.57
CA GLU A 125 -4.06 4.27 10.33
C GLU A 125 -3.56 5.37 9.39
N ASP A 126 -4.31 6.46 9.24
CA ASP A 126 -3.89 7.61 8.43
C ASP A 126 -2.58 8.23 8.95
N LYS A 127 -2.47 8.43 10.28
CA LYS A 127 -1.23 8.92 10.90
C LYS A 127 -0.06 7.98 10.65
N ARG A 128 -0.29 6.68 10.76
CA ARG A 128 0.72 5.66 10.49
C ARG A 128 1.17 5.70 9.03
N HIS A 129 0.22 5.73 8.09
CA HIS A 129 0.51 5.82 6.65
C HIS A 129 1.29 7.09 6.30
N LEU A 130 0.85 8.24 6.78
CA LEU A 130 1.54 9.52 6.56
C LEU A 130 2.99 9.49 7.05
N LYS A 131 3.22 8.95 8.27
CA LYS A 131 4.55 8.85 8.87
C LYS A 131 5.45 7.90 8.10
N THR A 132 4.96 6.70 7.81
CA THR A 132 5.73 5.64 7.17
C THR A 132 6.04 5.97 5.71
N TYR A 133 5.05 6.49 4.97
CA TYR A 133 5.25 6.93 3.59
C TYR A 133 6.29 8.05 3.50
N LYS A 134 6.20 9.08 4.37
CA LYS A 134 7.18 10.16 4.42
C LYS A 134 8.58 9.63 4.74
N PHE A 135 8.70 8.68 5.67
CA PHE A 135 9.98 8.11 6.09
C PHE A 135 10.69 7.39 4.94
N TYR A 136 9.97 6.51 4.22
CA TYR A 136 10.59 5.71 3.14
C TYR A 136 10.70 6.42 1.81
N THR A 137 9.84 7.41 1.52
CA THR A 137 9.78 8.03 0.21
C THR A 137 10.22 9.49 0.18
N GLY A 138 10.35 10.13 1.34
CA GLY A 138 10.56 11.58 1.44
C GLY A 138 9.35 12.43 1.01
N ARG A 139 8.28 11.80 0.51
CA ARG A 139 7.10 12.44 -0.07
C ARG A 139 5.96 12.56 0.95
N LYS A 140 5.00 13.44 0.68
CA LYS A 140 3.77 13.54 1.47
C LYS A 140 2.68 12.67 0.82
N TRP A 141 2.22 11.61 1.51
CA TRP A 141 1.24 10.64 1.01
C TRP A 141 -0.03 11.28 0.46
N SER A 142 -0.61 12.28 1.12
CA SER A 142 -1.86 12.92 0.72
C SER A 142 -1.70 14.07 -0.29
N LYS A 143 -0.51 14.27 -0.88
CA LYS A 143 -0.27 15.37 -1.82
C LYS A 143 -0.69 14.94 -3.23
N ALA A 144 -1.76 15.56 -3.75
CA ALA A 144 -2.33 15.22 -5.06
C ALA A 144 -1.29 15.25 -6.21
N SER A 145 -0.31 16.17 -6.17
CA SER A 145 0.73 16.26 -7.20
C SER A 145 1.73 15.10 -7.21
N ASN A 146 1.58 14.12 -6.31
CA ASN A 146 2.38 12.88 -6.36
C ASN A 146 1.73 11.79 -7.20
N TYR A 147 0.50 12.00 -7.66
CA TYR A 147 -0.30 11.01 -8.35
C TYR A 147 -0.80 11.53 -9.69
N ASP A 148 -0.92 10.65 -10.68
CA ASP A 148 -1.49 10.99 -11.99
C ASP A 148 -2.99 11.21 -11.89
N ILE A 149 -3.69 10.46 -11.03
CA ILE A 149 -5.14 10.50 -10.86
C ILE A 149 -5.48 10.56 -9.37
N CYS A 150 -6.36 11.49 -8.98
CA CYS A 150 -6.93 11.55 -7.64
C CYS A 150 -8.46 11.49 -7.71
N ILE A 151 -9.07 10.50 -7.05
CA ILE A 151 -10.52 10.29 -7.09
C ILE A 151 -11.10 10.33 -5.68
N ASN A 152 -12.14 11.17 -5.51
CA ASN A 152 -13.00 11.11 -4.34
C ASN A 152 -14.11 10.07 -4.57
N SER A 153 -13.92 8.86 -4.09
CA SER A 153 -14.87 7.76 -4.26
C SER A 153 -16.23 7.99 -3.58
N ALA A 154 -16.33 8.96 -2.65
CA ALA A 154 -17.61 9.32 -2.06
C ALA A 154 -18.52 10.11 -3.02
N SER A 155 -17.93 10.81 -3.99
CA SER A 155 -18.69 11.58 -5.00
C SER A 155 -19.29 10.70 -6.10
N TYR A 156 -18.59 9.64 -6.47
CA TYR A 156 -18.97 8.79 -7.61
C TYR A 156 -19.45 7.39 -7.21
N GLY A 157 -19.30 7.02 -5.95
CA GLY A 157 -19.45 5.64 -5.51
C GLY A 157 -18.37 4.70 -6.07
N ILE A 158 -18.41 3.43 -5.68
CA ILE A 158 -17.41 2.44 -6.12
C ILE A 158 -17.50 2.21 -7.63
N LYS A 159 -18.70 1.94 -8.16
CA LYS A 159 -18.91 1.66 -9.59
C LYS A 159 -18.49 2.84 -10.46
N GLY A 160 -18.94 4.06 -10.14
CA GLY A 160 -18.59 5.25 -10.91
C GLY A 160 -17.10 5.57 -10.85
N SER A 161 -16.44 5.33 -9.70
CA SER A 161 -14.99 5.50 -9.59
C SER A 161 -14.22 4.51 -10.48
N ILE A 162 -14.67 3.26 -10.57
CA ILE A 162 -14.08 2.24 -11.46
C ILE A 162 -14.25 2.67 -12.92
N GLU A 163 -15.44 3.10 -13.33
CA GLU A 163 -15.69 3.57 -14.70
C GLU A 163 -14.81 4.75 -15.07
N LEU A 164 -14.67 5.73 -14.17
CA LEU A 164 -13.79 6.88 -14.39
C LEU A 164 -12.33 6.45 -14.59
N ILE A 165 -11.83 5.55 -13.74
CA ILE A 165 -10.47 5.01 -13.86
C ILE A 165 -10.29 4.34 -15.21
N ILE A 166 -11.19 3.45 -15.60
CA ILE A 166 -11.12 2.73 -16.88
C ILE A 166 -11.08 3.72 -18.06
N ARG A 167 -11.97 4.71 -18.07
CA ARG A 167 -12.01 5.74 -19.14
C ARG A 167 -10.74 6.57 -19.19
N MET A 168 -10.19 6.96 -18.04
CA MET A 168 -8.95 7.71 -17.98
C MET A 168 -7.75 6.90 -18.46
N LEU A 169 -7.69 5.61 -18.10
CA LEU A 169 -6.66 4.70 -18.59
C LEU A 169 -6.72 4.53 -20.11
N GLN A 170 -7.91 4.48 -20.70
CA GLN A 170 -8.09 4.41 -22.16
C GLN A 170 -7.62 5.68 -22.91
N LEU A 171 -7.54 6.82 -22.22
CA LEU A 171 -7.05 8.08 -22.78
C LEU A 171 -5.55 8.28 -22.58
N ASP A 172 -4.91 7.49 -21.74
CA ASP A 172 -3.49 7.63 -21.41
C ASP A 172 -2.64 6.96 -22.49
N ASP A 173 -1.74 7.75 -23.09
CA ASP A 173 -0.90 7.27 -24.18
C ASP A 173 0.09 6.17 -23.73
N ARG A 174 0.43 6.14 -22.44
CA ARG A 174 1.23 5.04 -21.86
C ARG A 174 0.50 3.69 -21.93
N VAL A 175 -0.83 3.72 -21.79
CA VAL A 175 -1.68 2.52 -21.92
C VAL A 175 -1.92 2.16 -23.36
N LYS A 176 -2.11 3.15 -24.24
CA LYS A 176 -2.30 2.91 -25.68
C LYS A 176 -1.11 2.18 -26.31
N GLN A 177 0.11 2.57 -25.93
CA GLN A 177 1.35 1.92 -26.37
C GLN A 177 1.50 0.46 -25.92
N LEU A 178 0.74 0.01 -24.91
CA LEU A 178 0.73 -1.37 -24.41
C LEU A 178 -0.33 -2.25 -25.12
N ILE A 179 -1.24 -1.63 -25.87
CA ILE A 179 -2.36 -2.31 -26.55
C ILE A 179 -2.09 -2.48 -28.07
N GLU A 180 -1.21 -1.67 -28.62
CA GLU A 180 -0.71 -1.76 -30.01
C GLU A 180 0.45 -2.77 -30.10
#